data_31c89ad19ebb2d7a6f8e2d97866c0b74
#
_entry.id   31c89ad19ebb2d7a6f8e2d97866c0b74
#
_cell.length_a   1.000
_cell.length_b   1.000
_cell.length_c   1.000
_cell.angle_alpha   90.00
_cell.angle_beta   90.00
_cell.angle_gamma   90.00
#
_symmetry.space_group_name_H-M   'P 1'
#
loop_
_entity.id
_entity.type
_entity.pdbx_description
1 polymer ?
#
loop_
_entity_poly.entity_id
_entity_poly.type
_entity_poly.pdbx_seq_one_letter_code
_entity_poly.pdbx_strand_id
1 'polypeptide(L)'
;MLSHPATSSVPAMTLADFTNPSLMIPHLRGQDAASVIQELSRILQREKRIPDLLPFYHAALNREYMVSTDMEAGMAFPHARLPGLKELSFALGRSDEPLAWGSKTPRSVRLVFLMAVPATDATQYLPLISGLARLGRDSRLVNRLQAATDSSQMLVALQQVELRTSAKPDLMT
;
A
#
# COMPACT_ATOMS: atom_id res chain seq x y z
N MET A 1 17.47 -5.07 45.87
CA MET A 1 17.44 -4.57 44.48
C MET A 1 16.54 -5.50 43.67
N LEU A 2 15.34 -5.08 43.43
CA LEU A 2 14.41 -5.84 42.57
C LEU A 2 14.66 -5.41 41.12
N SER A 3 15.31 -6.27 40.37
CA SER A 3 15.44 -6.13 38.91
C SER A 3 14.05 -6.29 38.29
N HIS A 4 13.50 -5.20 37.81
CA HIS A 4 12.32 -5.27 36.94
C HIS A 4 12.73 -5.93 35.63
N PRO A 5 12.06 -6.99 35.19
CA PRO A 5 12.30 -7.50 33.85
C PRO A 5 11.89 -6.40 32.87
N ALA A 6 12.83 -6.03 32.00
CA ALA A 6 12.50 -5.19 30.87
C ALA A 6 11.41 -5.92 30.07
N THR A 7 10.21 -5.40 30.10
CA THR A 7 9.15 -5.82 29.18
C THR A 7 9.63 -5.48 27.79
N SER A 8 10.11 -6.49 27.06
CA SER A 8 10.39 -6.33 25.63
C SER A 8 9.04 -6.11 24.95
N SER A 9 8.69 -4.84 24.74
CA SER A 9 7.53 -4.48 23.95
C SER A 9 7.80 -4.93 22.51
N VAL A 10 6.94 -5.84 21.99
CA VAL A 10 6.94 -6.17 20.57
C VAL A 10 6.67 -4.87 19.82
N PRO A 11 7.54 -4.47 18.87
CA PRO A 11 7.31 -3.25 18.12
C PRO A 11 5.97 -3.33 17.39
N ALA A 12 5.20 -2.25 17.43
CA ALA A 12 3.91 -2.17 16.72
C ALA A 12 4.13 -2.33 15.22
N MET A 13 3.20 -3.04 14.55
CA MET A 13 3.20 -3.11 13.09
C MET A 13 2.94 -1.73 12.50
N THR A 14 3.62 -1.44 11.41
CA THR A 14 3.43 -0.21 10.62
C THR A 14 3.09 -0.54 9.18
N LEU A 15 2.74 0.45 8.38
CA LEU A 15 2.53 0.26 6.94
C LEU A 15 3.75 -0.36 6.25
N ALA A 16 4.96 -0.07 6.76
CA ALA A 16 6.20 -0.61 6.20
C ALA A 16 6.32 -2.14 6.30
N ASP A 17 5.57 -2.78 7.18
CA ASP A 17 5.60 -4.26 7.35
C ASP A 17 4.96 -5.01 6.17
N PHE A 18 4.19 -4.33 5.31
CA PHE A 18 3.56 -4.93 4.13
C PHE A 18 4.30 -4.65 2.82
N THR A 19 5.46 -4.05 2.90
CA THR A 19 6.26 -3.67 1.75
C THR A 19 7.75 -3.71 2.11
N ASN A 20 8.59 -3.37 1.17
CA ASN A 20 10.03 -3.16 1.39
C ASN A 20 10.58 -2.23 0.29
N PRO A 21 11.83 -1.75 0.40
CA PRO A 21 12.39 -0.84 -0.61
C PRO A 21 12.40 -1.40 -2.03
N SER A 22 12.50 -2.73 -2.22
CA SER A 22 12.45 -3.36 -3.54
C SER A 22 11.05 -3.34 -4.17
N LEU A 23 10.01 -3.03 -3.39
CA LEU A 23 8.63 -2.86 -3.85
C LEU A 23 8.24 -1.40 -4.05
N MET A 24 9.22 -0.51 -4.14
CA MET A 24 8.98 0.93 -4.30
C MET A 24 9.61 1.45 -5.58
N ILE A 25 8.85 2.31 -6.28
CA ILE A 25 9.33 3.04 -7.48
C ILE A 25 9.24 4.54 -7.17
N PRO A 26 10.37 5.20 -6.84
CA PRO A 26 10.38 6.64 -6.55
C PRO A 26 10.01 7.51 -7.75
N HIS A 27 10.27 7.00 -8.96
CA HIS A 27 10.03 7.72 -10.23
C HIS A 27 9.28 6.82 -11.20
N LEU A 28 7.95 6.83 -11.12
CA LEU A 28 7.11 6.09 -12.05
C LEU A 28 7.31 6.61 -13.47
N ARG A 29 7.36 5.69 -14.43
CA ARG A 29 7.45 5.99 -15.87
C ARG A 29 6.09 6.05 -16.51
N GLY A 30 5.14 5.25 -16.02
CA GLY A 30 3.76 5.22 -16.50
C GLY A 30 3.07 6.58 -16.31
N GLN A 31 2.19 6.94 -17.25
CA GLN A 31 1.49 8.23 -17.25
C GLN A 31 -0.02 8.09 -17.08
N ASP A 32 -0.52 6.88 -16.98
CA ASP A 32 -1.93 6.57 -16.76
C ASP A 32 -2.10 5.38 -15.82
N ALA A 33 -3.34 5.10 -15.41
CA ALA A 33 -3.63 4.02 -14.49
C ALA A 33 -3.15 2.67 -15.03
N ALA A 34 -3.39 2.37 -16.30
CA ALA A 34 -3.03 1.07 -16.88
C ALA A 34 -1.52 0.85 -16.87
N SER A 35 -0.74 1.82 -17.33
CA SER A 35 0.73 1.70 -17.39
C SER A 35 1.35 1.68 -16.00
N VAL A 36 0.83 2.43 -15.04
CA VAL A 36 1.32 2.45 -13.66
C VAL A 36 1.02 1.13 -12.95
N ILE A 37 -0.20 0.62 -13.08
CA ILE A 37 -0.57 -0.68 -12.50
C ILE A 37 0.30 -1.80 -13.10
N GLN A 38 0.59 -1.75 -14.40
CA GLN A 38 1.49 -2.72 -15.02
C GLN A 38 2.92 -2.61 -14.46
N GLU A 39 3.44 -1.41 -14.34
CA GLU A 39 4.79 -1.15 -13.82
C GLU A 39 4.94 -1.67 -12.38
N LEU A 40 3.97 -1.40 -11.52
CA LEU A 40 3.96 -1.89 -10.13
C LEU A 40 3.71 -3.40 -10.06
N SER A 41 2.89 -3.97 -10.94
CA SER A 41 2.68 -5.41 -11.01
C SER A 41 3.96 -6.17 -11.34
N ARG A 42 4.81 -5.60 -12.20
CA ARG A 42 6.10 -6.20 -12.56
C ARG A 42 7.03 -6.33 -11.36
N ILE A 43 7.10 -5.32 -10.50
CA ILE A 43 7.95 -5.44 -9.29
C ILE A 43 7.35 -6.39 -8.26
N LEU A 44 6.03 -6.48 -8.13
CA LEU A 44 5.39 -7.50 -7.30
C LEU A 44 5.72 -8.91 -7.78
N GLN A 45 5.75 -9.15 -9.07
CA GLN A 45 6.15 -10.44 -9.64
C GLN A 45 7.65 -10.71 -9.43
N ARG A 46 8.50 -9.73 -9.71
CA ARG A 46 9.95 -9.86 -9.51
C ARG A 46 10.29 -10.23 -8.07
N GLU A 47 9.60 -9.62 -7.11
CA GLU A 47 9.79 -9.87 -5.68
C GLU A 47 8.96 -11.06 -5.16
N LYS A 48 8.39 -11.86 -6.05
CA LYS A 48 7.63 -13.08 -5.76
C LYS A 48 6.42 -12.86 -4.85
N ARG A 49 5.82 -11.67 -4.91
CA ARG A 49 4.58 -11.35 -4.18
C ARG A 49 3.34 -11.82 -4.93
N ILE A 50 3.45 -11.92 -6.24
CA ILE A 50 2.43 -12.52 -7.11
C ILE A 50 3.10 -13.58 -8.01
N PRO A 51 2.40 -14.71 -8.30
CA PRO A 51 2.98 -15.76 -9.15
C PRO A 51 3.00 -15.38 -10.63
N ASP A 52 1.92 -14.77 -11.14
CA ASP A 52 1.73 -14.46 -12.55
C ASP A 52 1.33 -13.00 -12.75
N LEU A 53 2.02 -12.32 -13.67
CA LEU A 53 1.81 -10.91 -13.95
C LEU A 53 0.42 -10.63 -14.52
N LEU A 54 0.05 -11.30 -15.63
CA LEU A 54 -1.14 -10.93 -16.39
C LEU A 54 -2.46 -11.13 -15.63
N PRO A 55 -2.71 -12.27 -14.97
CA PRO A 55 -3.93 -12.42 -14.19
C PRO A 55 -4.09 -11.36 -13.10
N PHE A 56 -3.00 -11.04 -12.41
CA PHE A 56 -3.02 -10.01 -11.38
C PHE A 56 -3.25 -8.61 -11.97
N TYR A 57 -2.50 -8.26 -13.00
CA TYR A 57 -2.62 -6.97 -13.69
C TYR A 57 -4.04 -6.75 -14.21
N HIS A 58 -4.60 -7.72 -14.92
CA HIS A 58 -5.96 -7.61 -15.45
C HIS A 58 -7.00 -7.49 -14.35
N ALA A 59 -6.88 -8.26 -13.27
CA ALA A 59 -7.81 -8.17 -12.14
C ALA A 59 -7.76 -6.80 -11.46
N ALA A 60 -6.56 -6.27 -11.20
CA ALA A 60 -6.38 -4.97 -10.58
C ALA A 60 -6.89 -3.83 -11.48
N LEU A 61 -6.59 -3.89 -12.78
CA LEU A 61 -7.02 -2.88 -13.73
C LEU A 61 -8.53 -2.87 -13.91
N ASN A 62 -9.16 -4.05 -14.06
CA ASN A 62 -10.60 -4.18 -14.17
C ASN A 62 -11.30 -3.65 -12.93
N ARG A 63 -10.76 -3.95 -11.74
CA ARG A 63 -11.29 -3.44 -10.47
C ARG A 63 -11.25 -1.92 -10.42
N GLU A 64 -10.15 -1.31 -10.85
CA GLU A 64 -9.98 0.14 -10.86
C GLU A 64 -10.90 0.84 -11.86
N TYR A 65 -11.16 0.22 -13.00
CA TYR A 65 -12.09 0.76 -13.98
C TYR A 65 -13.56 0.68 -13.54
N MET A 66 -13.90 -0.28 -12.68
CA MET A 66 -15.25 -0.38 -12.14
C MET A 66 -15.55 0.75 -11.15
N VAL A 67 -14.65 0.97 -10.20
CA VAL A 67 -14.72 2.05 -9.21
C VAL A 67 -13.32 2.52 -8.91
N SER A 68 -13.03 3.78 -9.23
CA SER A 68 -11.74 4.38 -8.94
C SER A 68 -11.46 4.44 -7.43
N THR A 69 -10.22 4.16 -7.05
CA THR A 69 -9.77 4.17 -5.65
C THR A 69 -9.02 5.44 -5.27
N ASP A 70 -9.01 6.45 -6.14
CA ASP A 70 -8.33 7.70 -5.86
C ASP A 70 -8.96 8.49 -4.71
N MET A 71 -8.12 9.19 -3.97
CA MET A 71 -8.50 10.04 -2.84
C MET A 71 -8.02 11.48 -3.05
N GLU A 72 -8.65 12.44 -2.36
CA GLU A 72 -8.30 13.86 -2.43
C GLU A 72 -6.84 14.17 -2.08
N ALA A 73 -6.22 13.32 -1.26
CA ALA A 73 -4.81 13.47 -0.91
C ALA A 73 -3.82 13.17 -2.05
N GLY A 74 -4.30 12.89 -3.26
CA GLY A 74 -3.44 12.53 -4.40
C GLY A 74 -2.92 11.10 -4.34
N MET A 75 -3.67 10.22 -3.72
CA MET A 75 -3.35 8.80 -3.56
C MET A 75 -4.38 7.93 -4.26
N ALA A 76 -3.93 6.81 -4.83
CA ALA A 76 -4.81 5.78 -5.37
C ALA A 76 -4.43 4.41 -4.80
N PHE A 77 -5.40 3.52 -4.67
CA PHE A 77 -5.25 2.22 -4.02
C PHE A 77 -5.76 1.06 -4.88
N PRO A 78 -5.23 0.90 -6.11
CA PRO A 78 -5.59 -0.24 -6.91
C PRO A 78 -5.22 -1.54 -6.19
N HIS A 79 -6.02 -2.58 -6.39
CA HIS A 79 -5.78 -3.86 -5.75
C HIS A 79 -6.43 -5.01 -6.52
N ALA A 80 -5.91 -6.20 -6.27
CA ALA A 80 -6.56 -7.44 -6.69
C ALA A 80 -6.53 -8.44 -5.54
N ARG A 81 -7.63 -9.16 -5.36
CA ARG A 81 -7.76 -10.28 -4.42
C ARG A 81 -7.81 -11.56 -5.24
N LEU A 82 -6.77 -12.37 -5.13
CA LEU A 82 -6.64 -13.59 -5.92
C LEU A 82 -6.28 -14.79 -5.05
N PRO A 83 -6.76 -15.99 -5.42
CA PRO A 83 -6.24 -17.22 -4.84
C PRO A 83 -4.77 -17.42 -5.23
N GLY A 84 -4.01 -18.09 -4.39
CA GLY A 84 -2.59 -18.35 -4.63
C GLY A 84 -1.64 -17.25 -4.15
N LEU A 85 -2.15 -16.12 -3.69
CA LEU A 85 -1.35 -15.12 -3.00
C LEU A 85 -1.17 -15.56 -1.53
N LYS A 86 0.09 -15.59 -1.07
CA LYS A 86 0.43 -16.08 0.28
C LYS A 86 0.36 -15.00 1.34
N GLU A 87 0.79 -13.80 0.99
CA GLU A 87 0.93 -12.68 1.92
C GLU A 87 0.28 -11.43 1.38
N LEU A 88 -0.35 -10.67 2.27
CA LEU A 88 -0.80 -9.33 1.98
C LEU A 88 0.42 -8.42 1.83
N SER A 89 0.54 -7.76 0.68
CA SER A 89 1.65 -6.86 0.39
C SER A 89 1.20 -5.76 -0.55
N PHE A 90 2.00 -4.69 -0.64
CA PHE A 90 1.79 -3.65 -1.64
C PHE A 90 3.09 -3.15 -2.24
N ALA A 91 3.00 -2.69 -3.48
CA ALA A 91 4.02 -1.90 -4.13
C ALA A 91 3.60 -0.43 -4.11
N LEU A 92 4.54 0.47 -3.87
CA LEU A 92 4.30 1.91 -3.84
C LEU A 92 5.04 2.59 -4.99
N GLY A 93 4.31 3.31 -5.82
CA GLY A 93 4.86 4.14 -6.87
C GLY A 93 4.62 5.62 -6.60
N ARG A 94 5.63 6.43 -6.86
CA ARG A 94 5.58 7.89 -6.80
C ARG A 94 5.78 8.46 -8.19
N SER A 95 4.93 9.38 -8.59
CA SER A 95 5.07 10.11 -9.85
C SER A 95 5.63 11.50 -9.60
N ASP A 96 6.61 11.91 -10.42
CA ASP A 96 7.14 13.27 -10.40
C ASP A 96 6.09 14.28 -10.86
N GLU A 97 5.28 13.88 -11.85
CA GLU A 97 4.18 14.68 -12.38
C GLU A 97 2.83 14.13 -11.90
N PRO A 98 1.83 15.00 -11.73
CA PRO A 98 0.48 14.53 -11.41
C PRO A 98 -0.07 13.64 -12.54
N LEU A 99 -0.64 12.49 -12.13
CA LEU A 99 -1.32 11.58 -13.04
C LEU A 99 -2.81 11.88 -13.05
N ALA A 100 -3.44 11.91 -14.22
CA ALA A 100 -4.88 11.95 -14.33
C ALA A 100 -5.44 10.55 -14.00
N TRP A 101 -6.20 10.44 -12.92
CA TRP A 101 -6.71 9.19 -12.41
C TRP A 101 -8.24 9.21 -12.34
N GLY A 102 -8.86 8.14 -12.77
CA GLY A 102 -10.31 8.05 -12.88
C GLY A 102 -10.84 8.41 -14.26
N SER A 103 -12.05 7.95 -14.60
CA SER A 103 -12.61 8.06 -15.95
C SER A 103 -13.61 9.20 -16.13
N LYS A 104 -14.37 9.55 -15.08
CA LYS A 104 -15.46 10.57 -15.19
C LYS A 104 -15.00 11.96 -14.75
N THR A 105 -14.30 12.04 -13.64
CA THR A 105 -13.75 13.29 -13.11
C THR A 105 -12.32 13.01 -12.68
N PRO A 106 -11.35 13.12 -13.62
CA PRO A 106 -9.96 12.78 -13.31
C PRO A 106 -9.44 13.59 -12.13
N ARG A 107 -8.89 12.90 -11.12
CA ARG A 107 -8.18 13.52 -10.00
C ARG A 107 -6.69 13.43 -10.21
N SER A 108 -5.97 14.38 -9.65
CA SER A 108 -4.51 14.39 -9.66
C SER A 108 -3.98 13.39 -8.64
N VAL A 109 -3.26 12.38 -9.08
CA VAL A 109 -2.65 11.35 -8.25
C VAL A 109 -1.14 11.36 -8.44
N ARG A 110 -0.38 11.29 -7.35
CA ARG A 110 1.08 11.19 -7.36
C ARG A 110 1.62 9.98 -6.61
N LEU A 111 0.79 9.34 -5.77
CA LEU A 111 1.15 8.17 -4.99
C LEU A 111 0.17 7.03 -5.30
N VAL A 112 0.69 5.90 -5.73
CA VAL A 112 -0.12 4.73 -6.09
C VAL A 112 0.32 3.54 -5.26
N PHE A 113 -0.60 2.99 -4.48
CA PHE A 113 -0.40 1.79 -3.65
C PHE A 113 -1.12 0.63 -4.31
N LEU A 114 -0.39 -0.24 -4.97
CA LEU A 114 -0.95 -1.44 -5.59
C LEU A 114 -0.88 -2.61 -4.61
N MET A 115 -2.04 -3.05 -4.13
CA MET A 115 -2.13 -4.11 -3.12
C MET A 115 -2.41 -5.47 -3.73
N ALA A 116 -1.63 -6.47 -3.31
CA ALA A 116 -1.84 -7.87 -3.59
C ALA A 116 -2.50 -8.53 -2.37
N VAL A 117 -3.77 -8.89 -2.51
CA VAL A 117 -4.60 -9.35 -1.38
C VAL A 117 -4.88 -10.85 -1.50
N PRO A 118 -4.47 -11.68 -0.50
CA PRO A 118 -4.84 -13.09 -0.49
C PRO A 118 -6.35 -13.28 -0.41
N ALA A 119 -6.88 -14.22 -1.21
CA ALA A 119 -8.31 -14.50 -1.22
C ALA A 119 -8.79 -15.19 0.06
N THR A 120 -7.91 -15.93 0.74
CA THR A 120 -8.25 -16.81 1.86
C THR A 120 -7.98 -16.23 3.24
N ASP A 121 -7.16 -15.18 3.35
CA ASP A 121 -6.84 -14.54 4.63
C ASP A 121 -6.89 -13.02 4.48
N ALA A 122 -7.92 -12.42 5.04
CA ALA A 122 -8.16 -10.99 5.00
C ALA A 122 -8.03 -10.31 6.38
N THR A 123 -7.49 -11.02 7.39
CA THR A 123 -7.44 -10.49 8.76
C THR A 123 -6.62 -9.22 8.90
N GLN A 124 -5.57 -9.06 8.09
CA GLN A 124 -4.70 -7.88 8.10
C GLN A 124 -5.13 -6.80 7.10
N TYR A 125 -6.08 -7.11 6.22
CA TYR A 125 -6.49 -6.18 5.17
C TYR A 125 -7.16 -4.93 5.72
N LEU A 126 -8.10 -5.07 6.67
CA LEU A 126 -8.77 -3.92 7.29
C LEU A 126 -7.81 -3.01 8.06
N PRO A 127 -6.88 -3.52 8.90
CA PRO A 127 -5.85 -2.69 9.51
C PRO A 127 -4.98 -1.96 8.49
N LEU A 128 -4.61 -2.59 7.38
CA LEU A 128 -3.85 -1.96 6.31
C LEU A 128 -4.63 -0.80 5.68
N ILE A 129 -5.86 -1.02 5.27
CA ILE A 129 -6.72 0.00 4.67
C ILE A 129 -6.95 1.16 5.64
N SER A 130 -7.21 0.87 6.91
CA SER A 130 -7.35 1.88 7.96
C SER A 130 -6.08 2.71 8.14
N GLY A 131 -4.91 2.06 8.09
CA GLY A 131 -3.62 2.74 8.15
C GLY A 131 -3.37 3.66 6.94
N LEU A 132 -3.71 3.19 5.74
CA LEU A 132 -3.62 4.00 4.52
C LEU A 132 -4.57 5.20 4.55
N ALA A 133 -5.78 5.03 5.08
CA ALA A 133 -6.71 6.13 5.25
C ALA A 133 -6.18 7.19 6.23
N ARG A 134 -5.54 6.78 7.31
CA ARG A 134 -4.90 7.71 8.27
C ARG A 134 -3.70 8.41 7.65
N LEU A 135 -2.90 7.71 6.84
CA LEU A 135 -1.82 8.32 6.07
C LEU A 135 -2.35 9.45 5.19
N GLY A 136 -3.44 9.21 4.46
CA GLY A 136 -4.06 10.21 3.59
C GLY A 136 -4.57 11.46 4.30
N ARG A 137 -4.82 11.40 5.62
CA ARG A 137 -5.22 12.54 6.44
C ARG A 137 -4.04 13.27 7.10
N ASP A 138 -2.86 12.68 7.04
CA ASP A 138 -1.65 13.29 7.56
C ASP A 138 -0.90 14.01 6.43
N SER A 139 -1.19 15.30 6.26
CA SER A 139 -0.59 16.09 5.18
C SER A 139 0.93 16.15 5.26
N ARG A 140 1.51 16.08 6.46
CA ARG A 140 2.96 16.07 6.65
C ARG A 140 3.59 14.81 6.06
N LEU A 141 3.00 13.63 6.31
CA LEU A 141 3.50 12.37 5.77
C LEU A 141 3.25 12.26 4.26
N VAL A 142 2.09 12.69 3.78
CA VAL A 142 1.81 12.74 2.34
C VAL A 142 2.83 13.63 1.63
N ASN A 143 3.12 14.80 2.16
CA ASN A 143 4.12 15.70 1.58
C ASN A 143 5.52 15.08 1.59
N ARG A 144 5.90 14.36 2.64
CA ARG A 144 7.17 13.64 2.68
C ARG A 144 7.26 12.56 1.59
N LEU A 145 6.20 11.79 1.39
CA LEU A 145 6.16 10.79 0.33
C LEU A 145 6.22 11.44 -1.05
N GLN A 146 5.50 12.52 -1.27
CA GLN A 146 5.53 13.25 -2.55
C GLN A 146 6.89 13.89 -2.83
N ALA A 147 7.63 14.28 -1.80
CA ALA A 147 8.96 14.87 -1.92
C ALA A 147 10.09 13.83 -1.93
N ALA A 148 9.79 12.55 -1.68
CA ALA A 148 10.80 11.50 -1.61
C ALA A 148 11.50 11.30 -2.95
N THR A 149 12.82 11.15 -2.91
CA THR A 149 13.65 10.93 -4.11
C THR A 149 14.19 9.51 -4.21
N ASP A 150 14.07 8.72 -3.15
CA ASP A 150 14.50 7.33 -3.12
C ASP A 150 13.57 6.46 -2.24
N SER A 151 13.74 5.14 -2.37
CA SER A 151 12.93 4.15 -1.65
C SER A 151 13.11 4.22 -0.13
N SER A 152 14.29 4.59 0.35
CA SER A 152 14.55 4.69 1.79
C SER A 152 13.75 5.80 2.43
N GLN A 153 13.63 6.95 1.77
CA GLN A 153 12.81 8.07 2.24
C GLN A 153 11.32 7.69 2.26
N MET A 154 10.86 6.95 1.26
CA MET A 154 9.48 6.44 1.20
C MET A 154 9.22 5.49 2.37
N LEU A 155 10.12 4.56 2.63
CA LEU A 155 9.98 3.60 3.73
C LEU A 155 9.89 4.29 5.09
N VAL A 156 10.74 5.28 5.35
CA VAL A 156 10.75 6.04 6.61
C VAL A 156 9.39 6.69 6.88
N ALA A 157 8.75 7.27 5.86
CA ALA A 157 7.42 7.85 6.00
C ALA A 157 6.36 6.79 6.35
N LEU A 158 6.43 5.60 5.73
CA LEU A 158 5.51 4.49 6.01
C LEU A 158 5.69 3.92 7.42
N GLN A 159 6.90 3.94 7.96
CA GLN A 159 7.19 3.50 9.33
C GLN A 159 6.54 4.38 10.39
N GLN A 160 6.12 5.58 10.05
CA GLN A 160 5.45 6.50 10.97
C GLN A 160 3.98 6.19 11.19
N VAL A 161 3.39 5.30 10.40
CA VAL A 161 1.97 4.93 10.50
C VAL A 161 1.84 3.56 11.16
N GLU A 162 1.53 3.57 12.45
CA GLU A 162 1.26 2.35 13.20
C GLU A 162 -0.12 1.80 12.85
N LEU A 163 -0.20 0.46 12.74
CA LEU A 163 -1.45 -0.22 12.49
C LEU A 163 -2.17 -0.50 13.81
N ARG A 164 -3.47 -0.26 13.81
CA ARG A 164 -4.33 -0.61 14.93
C ARG A 164 -4.80 -2.05 14.76
N THR A 165 -4.32 -2.95 15.61
CA THR A 165 -4.92 -4.27 15.76
C THR A 165 -6.22 -4.08 16.52
N SER A 166 -7.34 -4.60 16.00
CA SER A 166 -8.56 -4.70 16.78
C SER A 166 -8.26 -5.61 17.96
N ALA A 167 -8.36 -5.07 19.19
CA ALA A 167 -8.38 -5.89 20.38
C ALA A 167 -9.52 -6.91 20.23
N LYS A 168 -9.23 -8.21 20.35
CA LYS A 168 -10.28 -9.20 20.53
C LYS A 168 -11.14 -8.71 21.70
N PRO A 169 -12.47 -8.63 21.57
CA PRO A 169 -13.28 -8.41 22.72
C PRO A 169 -12.99 -9.57 23.66
N ASP A 170 -12.51 -9.26 24.86
CA ASP A 170 -12.44 -10.24 25.93
C ASP A 170 -13.85 -10.82 26.10
N LEU A 171 -14.02 -12.07 25.67
CA LEU A 171 -15.19 -12.86 26.05
C LEU A 171 -15.04 -13.13 27.56
N MET A 172 -15.42 -12.16 28.34
CA MET A 172 -15.70 -12.41 29.74
C MET A 172 -16.95 -13.29 29.80
N THR A 173 -16.75 -14.55 30.13
CA THR A 173 -17.77 -15.47 30.62
C THR A 173 -18.45 -14.94 31.85
#